data_52da1d2f0dfc7d93461ba35054e7df51
#
_entry.id   52da1d2f0dfc7d93461ba35054e7df51
#
_cell.length_a   1.000
_cell.length_b   1.000
_cell.length_c   1.000
_cell.angle_alpha   90.00
_cell.angle_beta   90.00
_cell.angle_gamma   90.00
#
_symmetry.space_group_name_H-M   'P 1'
#
loop_
_entity.id
_entity.type
_entity.pdbx_description
1 polymer ?
#
loop_
_entity_poly.entity_id
_entity_poly.type
_entity_poly.pdbx_seq_one_letter_code
_entity_poly.pdbx_strand_id
1 'polypeptide(L)'
;MFQVIDMHCDTIPALQWKEKQEHLADADLQINLDKLEKGGSLCQCFSLFTFLKGLKDETPFEHVRKLADLWKSEVERYPDRICQIKTYADLMQVQKEGKIGAVMTVEEGGVYEGSIEKLHTLYDLGVRISTLTWNFPNELGFPNPAQEEGKPYLPDLENGLTSTGIAFVEEMERLGIVIDLSLSLIHISEPTRH
;
A
#
# COMPACT_ATOMS: atom_id res chain seq x y z
N MET A 1 12.65 -17.20 -19.05
CA MET A 1 12.66 -15.75 -18.70
C MET A 1 12.47 -15.68 -17.19
N PHE A 2 13.21 -14.84 -16.48
CA PHE A 2 12.97 -14.65 -15.04
C PHE A 2 11.64 -13.95 -14.85
N GLN A 3 10.87 -14.38 -13.84
CA GLN A 3 9.64 -13.73 -13.44
C GLN A 3 9.94 -12.77 -12.29
N VAL A 4 9.33 -11.58 -12.33
CA VAL A 4 9.53 -10.53 -11.33
C VAL A 4 8.29 -10.39 -10.45
N ILE A 5 8.49 -10.32 -9.16
CA ILE A 5 7.49 -9.86 -8.18
C ILE A 5 8.01 -8.52 -7.66
N ASP A 6 7.30 -7.45 -7.97
CA ASP A 6 7.63 -6.12 -7.51
C ASP A 6 6.67 -5.74 -6.36
N MET A 7 7.27 -5.38 -5.23
CA MET A 7 6.53 -5.20 -3.98
C MET A 7 5.91 -3.81 -3.81
N HIS A 8 6.20 -2.85 -4.73
CA HIS A 8 5.67 -1.50 -4.57
C HIS A 8 5.61 -0.72 -5.89
N CYS A 9 4.50 -0.04 -6.14
CA CYS A 9 4.42 1.07 -7.09
C CYS A 9 3.25 2.01 -6.74
N ASP A 10 3.42 3.31 -7.07
CA ASP A 10 2.41 4.37 -6.85
C ASP A 10 1.57 4.66 -8.10
N THR A 11 1.35 3.67 -8.93
CA THR A 11 0.61 3.84 -10.19
C THR A 11 -0.83 4.32 -9.95
N ILE A 12 -1.50 3.83 -8.91
CA ILE A 12 -2.90 4.19 -8.65
C ILE A 12 -3.05 5.63 -8.17
N PRO A 13 -2.28 6.12 -7.18
CA PRO A 13 -2.27 7.56 -6.88
C PRO A 13 -1.89 8.42 -8.08
N ALA A 14 -0.91 8.00 -8.88
CA ALA A 14 -0.49 8.72 -10.06
C ALA A 14 -1.61 8.84 -11.11
N LEU A 15 -2.42 7.79 -11.30
CA LEU A 15 -3.62 7.85 -12.16
C LEU A 15 -4.67 8.82 -11.62
N GLN A 16 -4.90 8.84 -10.31
CA GLN A 16 -5.85 9.77 -9.68
C GLN A 16 -5.43 11.25 -9.90
N TRP A 17 -4.13 11.55 -9.91
CA TRP A 17 -3.60 12.91 -10.06
C TRP A 17 -3.55 13.41 -11.51
N LYS A 18 -3.82 12.55 -12.49
CA LYS A 18 -3.84 12.95 -13.90
C LYS A 18 -5.01 13.90 -14.19
N GLU A 19 -4.73 15.00 -14.91
CA GLU A 19 -5.76 15.95 -15.35
C GLU A 19 -6.74 15.32 -16.37
N LYS A 20 -6.26 14.35 -17.15
CA LYS A 20 -7.05 13.59 -18.10
C LYS A 20 -7.26 12.18 -17.57
N GLN A 21 -8.42 11.64 -17.85
CA GLN A 21 -8.72 10.24 -17.55
C GLN A 21 -7.80 9.34 -18.39
N GLU A 22 -6.81 8.75 -17.74
CA GLU A 22 -5.91 7.74 -18.27
C GLU A 22 -6.15 6.41 -17.54
N HIS A 23 -5.74 5.31 -18.14
CA HIS A 23 -5.96 3.97 -17.60
C HIS A 23 -4.64 3.20 -17.49
N LEU A 24 -4.65 2.11 -16.71
CA LEU A 24 -3.45 1.33 -16.40
C LEU A 24 -2.70 0.81 -17.64
N ALA A 25 -3.38 0.61 -18.79
CA ALA A 25 -2.73 0.12 -20.00
C ALA A 25 -2.07 1.23 -20.84
N ASP A 26 -2.66 2.41 -20.89
CA ASP A 26 -2.31 3.47 -21.83
C ASP A 26 -1.70 4.72 -21.18
N ALA A 27 -1.70 4.79 -19.85
CA ALA A 27 -1.11 5.90 -19.13
C ALA A 27 0.41 5.99 -19.34
N ASP A 28 0.91 7.20 -19.58
CA ASP A 28 2.36 7.46 -19.57
C ASP A 28 2.86 7.57 -18.12
N LEU A 29 3.00 6.40 -17.50
CA LEU A 29 3.47 6.21 -16.14
C LEU A 29 4.74 5.36 -16.10
N GLN A 30 5.47 5.41 -14.98
CA GLN A 30 6.65 4.57 -14.75
C GLN A 30 6.29 3.08 -14.85
N ILE A 31 5.14 2.70 -14.28
CA ILE A 31 4.57 1.36 -14.34
C ILE A 31 3.20 1.44 -15.02
N ASN A 32 3.02 0.66 -16.07
CA ASN A 32 1.75 0.39 -16.75
C ASN A 32 1.72 -1.07 -17.25
N LEU A 33 0.58 -1.56 -17.75
CA LEU A 33 0.44 -2.97 -18.14
C LEU A 33 1.46 -3.39 -19.21
N ASP A 34 1.71 -2.56 -20.20
CA ASP A 34 2.66 -2.89 -21.28
C ASP A 34 4.10 -3.03 -20.76
N LYS A 35 4.48 -2.19 -19.80
CA LYS A 35 5.81 -2.24 -19.17
C LYS A 35 5.94 -3.46 -18.26
N LEU A 36 4.89 -3.80 -17.50
CA LEU A 36 4.85 -4.99 -16.67
C LEU A 36 5.00 -6.27 -17.49
N GLU A 37 4.26 -6.38 -18.61
CA GLU A 37 4.38 -7.54 -19.53
C GLU A 37 5.77 -7.64 -20.14
N LYS A 38 6.30 -6.54 -20.67
CA LYS A 38 7.66 -6.47 -21.24
C LYS A 38 8.74 -6.79 -20.21
N GLY A 39 8.52 -6.39 -18.95
CA GLY A 39 9.43 -6.67 -17.83
C GLY A 39 9.35 -8.10 -17.28
N GLY A 40 8.39 -8.90 -17.74
CA GLY A 40 8.19 -10.27 -17.23
C GLY A 40 7.63 -10.31 -15.83
N SER A 41 6.78 -9.34 -15.48
CA SER A 41 6.14 -9.28 -14.16
C SER A 41 5.19 -10.46 -13.97
N LEU A 42 5.40 -11.22 -12.89
CA LEU A 42 4.45 -12.20 -12.38
C LEU A 42 3.42 -11.53 -11.47
N CYS A 43 3.88 -10.59 -10.66
CA CYS A 43 3.04 -9.92 -9.67
C CYS A 43 3.52 -8.49 -9.44
N GLN A 44 2.57 -7.57 -9.29
CA GLN A 44 2.82 -6.19 -8.90
C GLN A 44 1.99 -5.84 -7.68
N CYS A 45 2.64 -5.27 -6.67
CA CYS A 45 1.97 -4.63 -5.54
C CYS A 45 1.69 -3.16 -5.88
N PHE A 46 0.43 -2.76 -5.78
CA PHE A 46 -0.05 -1.41 -6.05
C PHE A 46 -0.39 -0.71 -4.75
N SER A 47 0.35 0.35 -4.46
CA SER A 47 0.14 1.16 -3.26
C SER A 47 -1.12 2.03 -3.39
N LEU A 48 -1.92 2.03 -2.34
CA LEU A 48 -2.96 3.01 -2.09
C LEU A 48 -2.37 4.11 -1.18
N PHE A 49 -1.39 4.85 -1.72
CA PHE A 49 -0.70 5.88 -0.96
C PHE A 49 -1.60 7.07 -0.69
N THR A 50 -1.59 7.54 0.56
CA THR A 50 -2.36 8.71 0.99
C THR A 50 -1.46 9.72 1.70
N PHE A 51 -1.29 10.88 1.09
CA PHE A 51 -0.59 12.00 1.73
C PHE A 51 -1.51 12.72 2.71
N LEU A 52 -1.51 12.32 3.98
CA LEU A 52 -2.45 12.79 5.01
C LEU A 52 -2.54 14.31 5.11
N LYS A 53 -1.40 15.01 5.07
CA LYS A 53 -1.37 16.48 5.15
C LYS A 53 -1.88 17.20 3.90
N GLY A 54 -2.05 16.49 2.81
CA GLY A 54 -2.58 17.03 1.55
C GLY A 54 -4.10 16.99 1.45
N LEU A 55 -4.76 16.24 2.32
CA LEU A 55 -6.22 16.11 2.32
C LEU A 55 -6.87 17.39 2.85
N LYS A 56 -7.92 17.85 2.17
CA LYS A 56 -8.63 19.10 2.52
C LYS A 56 -10.10 18.88 2.84
N ASP A 57 -10.80 18.13 2.01
CA ASP A 57 -12.26 18.04 2.02
C ASP A 57 -12.77 16.60 2.24
N GLU A 58 -11.87 15.68 2.62
CA GLU A 58 -12.18 14.27 2.86
C GLU A 58 -11.31 13.70 3.98
N THR A 59 -11.81 12.64 4.62
CA THR A 59 -11.01 11.93 5.62
C THR A 59 -9.97 11.01 4.96
N PRO A 60 -8.90 10.62 5.66
CA PRO A 60 -7.93 9.66 5.15
C PRO A 60 -8.57 8.33 4.69
N PHE A 61 -9.58 7.86 5.43
CA PHE A 61 -10.28 6.62 5.07
C PHE A 61 -11.14 6.79 3.82
N GLU A 62 -11.83 7.90 3.64
CA GLU A 62 -12.59 8.19 2.42
C GLU A 62 -11.66 8.25 1.20
N HIS A 63 -10.49 8.86 1.36
CA HIS A 63 -9.50 8.95 0.29
C HIS A 63 -8.98 7.57 -0.14
N VAL A 64 -8.50 6.76 0.81
CA VAL A 64 -7.98 5.41 0.49
C VAL A 64 -9.07 4.51 -0.11
N ARG A 65 -10.33 4.69 0.29
CA ARG A 65 -11.47 4.00 -0.32
C ARG A 65 -11.64 4.35 -1.80
N LYS A 66 -11.51 5.64 -2.16
CA LYS A 66 -11.55 6.07 -3.58
C LYS A 66 -10.40 5.48 -4.39
N LEU A 67 -9.20 5.41 -3.80
CA LEU A 67 -8.07 4.73 -4.43
C LEU A 67 -8.32 3.23 -4.63
N ALA A 68 -8.92 2.56 -3.64
CA ALA A 68 -9.30 1.15 -3.76
C ALA A 68 -10.33 0.92 -4.86
N ASP A 69 -11.33 1.79 -4.98
CA ASP A 69 -12.34 1.72 -6.04
C ASP A 69 -11.71 1.96 -7.42
N LEU A 70 -10.81 2.94 -7.54
CA LEU A 70 -10.03 3.18 -8.77
C LEU A 70 -9.19 1.95 -9.13
N TRP A 71 -8.41 1.43 -8.18
CA TRP A 71 -7.59 0.23 -8.38
C TRP A 71 -8.44 -0.94 -8.88
N LYS A 72 -9.59 -1.19 -8.24
CA LYS A 72 -10.50 -2.26 -8.62
C LYS A 72 -11.00 -2.07 -10.04
N SER A 73 -11.45 -0.85 -10.39
CA SER A 73 -11.94 -0.55 -11.73
C SER A 73 -10.87 -0.75 -12.80
N GLU A 74 -9.61 -0.41 -12.51
CA GLU A 74 -8.50 -0.59 -13.44
C GLU A 74 -8.12 -2.06 -13.63
N VAL A 75 -8.09 -2.86 -12.57
CA VAL A 75 -7.81 -4.31 -12.66
C VAL A 75 -8.95 -5.04 -13.40
N GLU A 76 -10.22 -4.72 -13.09
CA GLU A 76 -11.38 -5.32 -13.74
C GLU A 76 -11.53 -4.92 -15.23
N ARG A 77 -10.90 -3.83 -15.65
CA ARG A 77 -10.90 -3.36 -17.04
C ARG A 77 -10.11 -4.27 -17.98
N TYR A 78 -9.09 -4.96 -17.48
CA TYR A 78 -8.18 -5.78 -18.27
C TYR A 78 -8.10 -7.23 -17.78
N PRO A 79 -9.24 -7.96 -17.74
CA PRO A 79 -9.32 -9.27 -17.09
C PRO A 79 -8.47 -10.35 -17.75
N ASP A 80 -8.09 -10.15 -19.01
CA ASP A 80 -7.22 -11.08 -19.74
C ASP A 80 -5.72 -10.85 -19.49
N ARG A 81 -5.36 -9.74 -18.86
CA ARG A 81 -3.97 -9.30 -18.66
C ARG A 81 -3.55 -9.29 -17.19
N ILE A 82 -4.43 -8.87 -16.31
CA ILE A 82 -4.16 -8.68 -14.88
C ILE A 82 -5.33 -9.17 -14.04
N CYS A 83 -5.05 -9.68 -12.86
CA CYS A 83 -6.07 -10.19 -11.95
C CYS A 83 -5.69 -9.91 -10.50
N GLN A 84 -6.65 -9.50 -9.67
CA GLN A 84 -6.43 -9.39 -8.23
C GLN A 84 -6.03 -10.74 -7.63
N ILE A 85 -5.01 -10.73 -6.79
CA ILE A 85 -4.61 -11.86 -5.97
C ILE A 85 -4.70 -11.51 -4.48
N LYS A 86 -5.23 -12.42 -3.68
CA LYS A 86 -5.39 -12.30 -2.23
C LYS A 86 -4.70 -13.45 -1.48
N THR A 87 -4.37 -14.52 -2.20
CA THR A 87 -3.80 -15.76 -1.64
C THR A 87 -2.68 -16.29 -2.53
N TYR A 88 -1.87 -17.21 -1.97
CA TYR A 88 -0.88 -17.96 -2.75
C TYR A 88 -1.52 -18.78 -3.87
N ALA A 89 -2.71 -19.34 -3.62
CA ALA A 89 -3.43 -20.10 -4.65
C ALA A 89 -3.80 -19.22 -5.85
N ASP A 90 -4.23 -17.98 -5.60
CA ASP A 90 -4.51 -17.01 -6.67
C ASP A 90 -3.24 -16.72 -7.48
N LEU A 91 -2.09 -16.50 -6.81
CA LEU A 91 -0.81 -16.28 -7.49
C LEU A 91 -0.44 -17.45 -8.41
N MET A 92 -0.58 -18.68 -7.94
CA MET A 92 -0.32 -19.87 -8.75
C MET A 92 -1.27 -19.99 -9.94
N GLN A 93 -2.53 -19.59 -9.76
CA GLN A 93 -3.51 -19.59 -10.84
C GLN A 93 -3.17 -18.55 -11.91
N VAL A 94 -2.85 -17.31 -11.49
CA VAL A 94 -2.45 -16.21 -12.42
C VAL A 94 -1.22 -16.61 -13.23
N GLN A 95 -0.22 -17.23 -12.57
CA GLN A 95 0.99 -17.72 -13.24
C GLN A 95 0.65 -18.75 -14.32
N LYS A 96 -0.25 -19.68 -14.00
CA LYS A 96 -0.71 -20.73 -14.93
C LYS A 96 -1.47 -20.15 -16.13
N GLU A 97 -2.22 -19.07 -15.90
CA GLU A 97 -2.98 -18.36 -16.94
C GLU A 97 -2.12 -17.39 -17.76
N GLY A 98 -0.88 -17.15 -17.36
CA GLY A 98 0.01 -16.19 -18.03
C GLY A 98 -0.40 -14.75 -17.84
N LYS A 99 -1.15 -14.44 -16.78
CA LYS A 99 -1.57 -13.10 -16.40
C LYS A 99 -0.62 -12.48 -15.35
N ILE A 100 -0.78 -11.22 -15.07
CA ILE A 100 -0.10 -10.50 -13.99
C ILE A 100 -0.96 -10.54 -12.74
N GLY A 101 -0.39 -10.92 -11.60
CA GLY A 101 -1.05 -10.80 -10.31
C GLY A 101 -1.00 -9.36 -9.80
N ALA A 102 -2.12 -8.85 -9.30
CA ALA A 102 -2.22 -7.54 -8.68
C ALA A 102 -2.53 -7.66 -7.19
N VAL A 103 -1.63 -7.19 -6.33
CA VAL A 103 -1.85 -7.09 -4.88
C VAL A 103 -2.20 -5.65 -4.52
N MET A 104 -3.27 -5.48 -3.77
CA MET A 104 -3.64 -4.19 -3.18
C MET A 104 -2.87 -4.00 -1.88
N THR A 105 -2.13 -2.88 -1.77
CA THR A 105 -1.38 -2.55 -0.56
C THR A 105 -1.75 -1.16 -0.06
N VAL A 106 -1.53 -0.91 1.22
CA VAL A 106 -1.70 0.41 1.83
C VAL A 106 -0.34 0.98 2.21
N GLU A 107 -0.07 2.22 1.81
CA GLU A 107 1.05 3.02 2.32
C GLU A 107 0.50 4.20 3.10
N GLU A 108 0.92 4.35 4.36
CA GLU A 108 0.42 5.27 5.38
C GLU A 108 -0.77 4.71 6.18
N GLY A 109 -0.45 4.07 7.31
CA GLY A 109 -1.46 3.45 8.19
C GLY A 109 -2.43 4.44 8.87
N GLY A 110 -2.15 5.75 8.82
CA GLY A 110 -3.10 6.78 9.27
C GLY A 110 -4.43 6.78 8.50
N VAL A 111 -4.49 6.09 7.35
CA VAL A 111 -5.76 5.92 6.61
C VAL A 111 -6.80 5.11 7.38
N TYR A 112 -6.37 4.31 8.35
CA TYR A 112 -7.29 3.56 9.23
C TYR A 112 -7.90 4.43 10.33
N GLU A 113 -7.36 5.63 10.58
CA GLU A 113 -7.82 6.55 11.63
C GLU A 113 -7.96 5.84 12.99
N GLY A 114 -7.04 4.92 13.31
CA GLY A 114 -7.03 4.11 14.52
C GLY A 114 -8.17 3.10 14.70
N SER A 115 -8.95 2.83 13.64
CA SER A 115 -10.12 1.94 13.69
C SER A 115 -9.84 0.55 13.11
N ILE A 116 -9.96 -0.48 13.94
CA ILE A 116 -9.89 -1.90 13.52
C ILE A 116 -10.98 -2.27 12.51
N GLU A 117 -12.17 -1.65 12.61
CA GLU A 117 -13.25 -1.87 11.64
C GLU A 117 -12.86 -1.37 10.23
N LYS A 118 -12.12 -0.27 10.15
CA LYS A 118 -11.60 0.25 8.89
C LYS A 118 -10.51 -0.67 8.31
N LEU A 119 -9.66 -1.26 9.17
CA LEU A 119 -8.72 -2.29 8.77
C LEU A 119 -9.44 -3.50 8.16
N HIS A 120 -10.48 -4.01 8.82
CA HIS A 120 -11.30 -5.12 8.29
C HIS A 120 -11.93 -4.75 6.95
N THR A 121 -12.45 -3.53 6.82
CA THR A 121 -13.05 -3.06 5.56
C THR A 121 -12.04 -3.11 4.40
N LEU A 122 -10.81 -2.63 4.61
CA LEU A 122 -9.77 -2.67 3.56
C LEU A 122 -9.26 -4.09 3.31
N TYR A 123 -9.19 -4.94 4.34
CA TYR A 123 -8.89 -6.36 4.18
C TYR A 123 -9.92 -7.08 3.29
N ASP A 124 -11.20 -6.85 3.50
CA ASP A 124 -12.29 -7.44 2.71
C ASP A 124 -12.23 -6.99 1.24
N LEU A 125 -11.86 -5.72 0.99
CA LEU A 125 -11.59 -5.22 -0.37
C LEU A 125 -10.40 -5.92 -1.02
N GLY A 126 -9.44 -6.42 -0.23
CA GLY A 126 -8.31 -7.19 -0.73
C GLY A 126 -6.94 -6.66 -0.38
N VAL A 127 -6.82 -5.71 0.53
CA VAL A 127 -5.51 -5.30 1.07
C VAL A 127 -4.84 -6.49 1.74
N ARG A 128 -3.57 -6.74 1.40
CA ARG A 128 -2.76 -7.84 1.94
C ARG A 128 -1.41 -7.42 2.47
N ILE A 129 -0.98 -6.19 2.20
CA ILE A 129 0.24 -5.60 2.71
C ILE A 129 -0.08 -4.18 3.18
N SER A 130 0.45 -3.77 4.32
CA SER A 130 0.25 -2.41 4.82
C SER A 130 1.47 -1.92 5.58
N THR A 131 1.88 -0.67 5.34
CA THR A 131 2.78 0.05 6.25
C THR A 131 1.99 0.55 7.46
N LEU A 132 2.68 0.76 8.57
CA LEU A 132 2.08 1.33 9.78
C LEU A 132 2.17 2.86 9.79
N THR A 133 3.29 3.39 9.32
CA THR A 133 3.57 4.83 9.28
C THR A 133 4.26 5.19 7.98
N TRP A 134 4.23 6.48 7.63
CA TRP A 134 5.03 7.05 6.54
C TRP A 134 5.97 8.13 7.13
N ASN A 135 5.80 9.41 6.79
CA ASN A 135 6.69 10.48 7.21
C ASN A 135 6.16 11.31 8.40
N PHE A 136 4.96 11.02 8.88
CA PHE A 136 4.31 11.78 9.95
C PHE A 136 3.73 10.84 10.99
N PRO A 137 3.73 11.25 12.29
CA PRO A 137 3.00 10.52 13.31
C PRO A 137 1.53 10.37 12.94
N ASN A 138 0.99 9.20 13.24
CA ASN A 138 -0.42 8.86 13.08
C ASN A 138 -0.92 8.11 14.33
N GLU A 139 -2.13 7.60 14.29
CA GLU A 139 -2.74 6.88 15.42
C GLU A 139 -2.00 5.58 15.77
N LEU A 140 -1.22 5.01 14.82
CA LEU A 140 -0.53 3.74 15.01
C LEU A 140 0.89 3.89 15.56
N GLY A 141 1.58 5.00 15.26
CA GLY A 141 2.96 5.15 15.68
C GLY A 141 3.66 6.43 15.21
N PHE A 142 4.93 6.48 15.56
CA PHE A 142 5.83 7.60 15.30
C PHE A 142 6.91 7.16 14.31
N PRO A 143 6.87 7.64 13.05
CA PRO A 143 7.90 7.34 12.07
C PRO A 143 9.13 8.19 12.28
N ASN A 144 10.16 7.92 11.48
CA ASN A 144 11.23 8.87 11.29
C ASN A 144 10.65 10.18 10.71
N PRO A 145 10.87 11.33 11.34
CA PRO A 145 10.33 12.58 10.83
C PRO A 145 10.93 12.90 9.46
N ALA A 146 10.11 13.44 8.57
CA ALA A 146 10.61 13.97 7.30
C ALA A 146 11.65 15.05 7.57
N GLN A 147 12.77 15.02 6.84
CA GLN A 147 13.77 16.07 6.95
C GLN A 147 13.20 17.40 6.44
N GLU A 148 13.24 18.41 7.30
CA GLU A 148 12.88 19.77 6.91
C GLU A 148 14.11 20.48 6.32
N GLU A 149 13.92 21.17 5.18
CA GLU A 149 14.99 21.93 4.54
C GLU A 149 15.58 22.99 5.49
N GLY A 150 16.91 23.02 5.57
CA GLY A 150 17.64 23.97 6.43
C GLY A 150 17.66 23.63 7.92
N LYS A 151 17.07 22.51 8.33
CA LYS A 151 17.14 22.04 9.72
C LYS A 151 17.99 20.76 9.83
N PRO A 152 18.71 20.56 10.97
CA PRO A 152 19.37 19.29 11.21
C PRO A 152 18.33 18.16 11.28
N TYR A 153 18.66 17.02 10.71
CA TYR A 153 17.87 15.82 10.85
C TYR A 153 17.99 15.29 12.29
N LEU A 154 16.86 15.19 12.98
CA LEU A 154 16.77 14.67 14.34
C LEU A 154 15.85 13.44 14.33
N PRO A 155 16.37 12.22 14.27
CA PRO A 155 15.55 11.03 14.33
C PRO A 155 14.84 10.93 15.68
N ASP A 156 13.60 10.45 15.65
CA ASP A 156 12.88 10.06 16.88
C ASP A 156 13.41 8.68 17.32
N LEU A 157 14.14 8.63 18.42
CA LEU A 157 14.73 7.41 18.95
C LEU A 157 14.01 6.89 20.20
N GLU A 158 12.95 7.55 20.64
CA GLU A 158 12.23 7.26 21.88
C GLU A 158 10.85 6.70 21.64
N ASN A 159 10.16 7.18 20.60
CA ASN A 159 8.80 6.79 20.32
C ASN A 159 8.74 5.66 19.28
N GLY A 160 7.75 4.78 19.44
CA GLY A 160 7.52 3.64 18.55
C GLY A 160 6.03 3.51 18.24
N LEU A 161 5.51 2.29 18.34
CA LEU A 161 4.07 2.05 18.22
C LEU A 161 3.31 2.61 19.41
N THR A 162 2.13 3.15 19.13
CA THR A 162 1.14 3.43 20.17
C THR A 162 0.47 2.12 20.64
N SER A 163 -0.32 2.18 21.72
CA SER A 163 -1.15 1.04 22.10
C SER A 163 -2.13 0.62 21.00
N THR A 164 -2.64 1.58 20.24
CA THR A 164 -3.46 1.32 19.05
C THR A 164 -2.65 0.62 17.97
N GLY A 165 -1.42 1.08 17.71
CA GLY A 165 -0.53 0.45 16.74
C GLY A 165 -0.19 -1.00 17.08
N ILE A 166 0.03 -1.32 18.38
CA ILE A 166 0.25 -2.70 18.82
C ILE A 166 -0.99 -3.57 18.52
N ALA A 167 -2.20 -3.09 18.87
CA ALA A 167 -3.44 -3.80 18.57
C ALA A 167 -3.64 -4.00 17.06
N PHE A 168 -3.22 -3.04 16.23
CA PHE A 168 -3.24 -3.18 14.77
C PHE A 168 -2.28 -4.26 14.28
N VAL A 169 -1.07 -4.31 14.81
CA VAL A 169 -0.08 -5.36 14.46
C VAL A 169 -0.65 -6.75 14.79
N GLU A 170 -1.20 -6.93 15.99
CA GLU A 170 -1.81 -8.20 16.42
C GLU A 170 -2.98 -8.60 15.50
N GLU A 171 -3.82 -7.65 15.12
CA GLU A 171 -4.95 -7.92 14.23
C GLU A 171 -4.52 -8.17 12.78
N MET A 172 -3.53 -7.42 12.26
CA MET A 172 -2.95 -7.67 10.94
C MET A 172 -2.33 -9.06 10.86
N GLU A 173 -1.60 -9.49 11.90
CA GLU A 173 -1.04 -10.84 11.98
C GLU A 173 -2.14 -11.90 11.98
N ARG A 174 -3.20 -11.71 12.76
CA ARG A 174 -4.37 -12.61 12.81
C ARG A 174 -5.07 -12.73 11.44
N LEU A 175 -5.15 -11.64 10.68
CA LEU A 175 -5.75 -11.59 9.35
C LEU A 175 -4.82 -12.12 8.25
N GLY A 176 -3.52 -12.25 8.52
CA GLY A 176 -2.51 -12.58 7.52
C GLY A 176 -2.17 -11.40 6.60
N ILE A 177 -2.30 -10.17 7.07
CA ILE A 177 -1.80 -8.99 6.39
C ILE A 177 -0.29 -8.89 6.66
N VAL A 178 0.51 -8.76 5.62
CA VAL A 178 1.95 -8.51 5.74
C VAL A 178 2.18 -7.08 6.20
N ILE A 179 2.91 -6.92 7.29
CA ILE A 179 3.29 -5.62 7.82
C ILE A 179 4.57 -5.18 7.10
N ASP A 180 4.48 -4.09 6.34
CA ASP A 180 5.61 -3.51 5.64
C ASP A 180 6.37 -2.55 6.57
N LEU A 181 7.62 -2.87 6.83
CA LEU A 181 8.52 -2.13 7.72
C LEU A 181 9.47 -1.20 6.97
N SER A 182 9.32 -1.04 5.65
CA SER A 182 10.25 -0.28 4.79
C SER A 182 10.49 1.15 5.26
N LEU A 183 9.49 1.77 5.87
CA LEU A 183 9.52 3.16 6.35
C LEU A 183 9.55 3.26 7.88
N SER A 184 9.76 2.12 8.56
CA SER A 184 9.72 2.04 10.01
C SER A 184 11.09 2.25 10.66
N LEU A 185 11.09 2.85 11.85
CA LEU A 185 12.25 2.86 12.73
C LEU A 185 12.40 1.53 13.48
N ILE A 186 13.59 1.28 14.02
CA ILE A 186 13.90 0.11 14.84
C ILE A 186 12.91 -0.04 16.02
N HIS A 187 12.45 1.05 16.61
CA HIS A 187 11.47 1.04 17.71
C HIS A 187 10.07 0.58 17.30
N ILE A 188 9.74 0.63 16.00
CA ILE A 188 8.54 0.02 15.43
C ILE A 188 8.83 -1.42 15.02
N SER A 189 9.98 -1.65 14.36
CA SER A 189 10.33 -2.93 13.76
C SER A 189 10.73 -4.01 14.78
N GLU A 190 11.23 -3.59 15.94
CA GLU A 190 11.69 -4.50 17.01
C GLU A 190 11.10 -4.13 18.39
N PRO A 191 9.78 -4.04 18.55
CA PRO A 191 9.18 -3.62 19.82
C PRO A 191 9.38 -4.62 20.95
N THR A 192 9.88 -5.83 20.67
CA THR A 192 9.98 -6.95 21.62
C THR A 192 11.41 -7.30 22.06
N ARG A 193 12.42 -6.58 21.57
CA ARG A 193 13.79 -6.78 22.07
C ARG A 193 14.00 -6.00 23.39
N HIS A 194 13.54 -6.57 24.47
CA HIS A 194 13.93 -6.20 25.85
C HIS A 194 14.80 -7.29 26.44
#